data_1fc1b734df6481c2b473ad0b2b1385ef
#
_entry.id   1fc1b734df6481c2b473ad0b2b1385ef
#
_cell.length_a   1.000
_cell.length_b   1.000
_cell.length_c   1.000
_cell.angle_alpha   90.00
_cell.angle_beta   90.00
_cell.angle_gamma   90.00
#
_symmetry.space_group_name_H-M   'P 1'
#
loop_
_entity.id
_entity.type
_entity.pdbx_description
1 polymer ?
#
loop_
_entity_poly.entity_id
_entity_poly.type
_entity_poly.pdbx_seq_one_letter_code
_entity_poly.pdbx_strand_id
1 'polypeptide(L)'
;DLGKFQEAFQEYIRRVTGFERENAHLEDIESSKPHKIPHSTAGAKYATQNLDPFLGHLLAYLIAGHHAGLADWYDKGSLKYRLAQADDELAESLAGLEKSGLVEDFLSLSGDALEEDLLNVWESGINLEELHIWMRFLFSCLVDADFLDTEAFMNGFVDADAAQQAGFRPNFPDLEDMHSRYEKHMLDLAEKSDKHSVLNQERSAILAQCFSAAESDRTLFSLTVPTGGGKTLASLGFALKHALKFGKKRIIYAIPFTSIIEQNADVFRKALGDDAVLEHHSNLEVKEDKETAKTRLAAENWDAPLIVTTNVQLFESLFAARTSRCRKIHNIADSVIILDEVQQLPRDFQKPITDMMRILACDYGVTFVLCTATQPELGKNIDAFGRTVLEGLPDVREIVADKIALSERLRRVRIKMPPPNDETQSWQEIADEIAERPCVLAVVNTRKHARRLFAALPSNGIKLHLSANMCATHRSEVIALVRRYLELYREGR
;
A
#
# COMPACT_ATOMS: atom_id res chain seq x y z
N ASP A 1 18.55 22.61 0.28
CA ASP A 1 18.60 22.53 -1.19
C ASP A 1 19.59 23.53 -1.78
N LEU A 2 20.89 23.20 -1.71
CA LEU A 2 21.99 24.10 -2.06
C LEU A 2 21.82 24.72 -3.46
N GLY A 3 21.32 23.96 -4.43
CA GLY A 3 21.11 24.45 -5.79
C GLY A 3 20.09 25.57 -5.94
N LYS A 4 19.25 25.81 -4.92
CA LYS A 4 18.31 26.95 -4.93
C LYS A 4 19.01 28.29 -4.78
N PHE A 5 20.26 28.35 -4.36
CA PHE A 5 21.06 29.58 -4.25
C PHE A 5 21.68 30.05 -5.59
N GLN A 6 21.57 29.27 -6.67
CA GLN A 6 21.95 29.71 -8.01
C GLN A 6 21.13 30.93 -8.45
N GLU A 7 21.79 31.94 -9.03
CA GLU A 7 21.12 33.15 -9.50
C GLU A 7 20.01 32.84 -10.54
N ALA A 8 20.32 31.94 -11.46
CA ALA A 8 19.37 31.47 -12.48
C ALA A 8 18.12 30.81 -11.87
N PHE A 9 18.28 30.03 -10.78
CA PHE A 9 17.13 29.45 -10.06
C PHE A 9 16.31 30.51 -9.34
N GLN A 10 16.95 31.49 -8.71
CA GLN A 10 16.28 32.60 -8.04
C GLN A 10 15.47 33.47 -9.04
N GLU A 11 16.03 33.72 -10.22
CA GLU A 11 15.29 34.41 -11.29
C GLU A 11 14.11 33.58 -11.80
N TYR A 12 14.31 32.26 -11.99
CA TYR A 12 13.24 31.35 -12.40
C TYR A 12 12.06 31.36 -11.41
N ILE A 13 12.33 31.26 -10.11
CA ILE A 13 11.28 31.29 -9.07
C ILE A 13 10.56 32.65 -9.07
N ARG A 14 11.28 33.77 -9.14
CA ARG A 14 10.64 35.11 -9.21
C ARG A 14 9.69 35.23 -10.39
N ARG A 15 10.06 34.72 -11.56
CA ARG A 15 9.20 34.71 -12.75
C ARG A 15 7.96 33.83 -12.59
N VAL A 16 8.13 32.64 -11.99
CA VAL A 16 7.03 31.68 -11.84
C VAL A 16 6.05 32.07 -10.76
N THR A 17 6.53 32.67 -9.65
CA THR A 17 5.69 33.04 -8.50
C THR A 17 5.11 34.44 -8.58
N GLY A 18 5.52 35.26 -9.59
CA GLY A 18 5.09 36.63 -9.71
C GLY A 18 5.71 37.60 -8.69
N PHE A 19 6.69 37.15 -7.90
CA PHE A 19 7.49 38.01 -7.01
C PHE A 19 8.53 38.81 -7.84
N GLU A 20 8.06 39.65 -8.77
CA GLU A 20 8.92 40.55 -9.52
C GLU A 20 9.14 41.85 -8.76
N ARG A 21 10.35 42.43 -8.91
CA ARG A 21 10.65 43.77 -8.40
C ARG A 21 9.67 44.77 -9.01
N GLU A 22 9.28 45.79 -8.26
CA GLU A 22 8.30 46.82 -8.57
C GLU A 22 8.45 47.55 -9.93
N ASN A 23 9.34 47.17 -10.83
CA ASN A 23 9.65 47.88 -12.08
C ASN A 23 9.79 47.00 -13.34
N ALA A 24 9.21 45.78 -13.37
CA ALA A 24 9.23 44.99 -14.61
C ALA A 24 7.93 45.19 -15.40
N HIS A 25 8.04 45.67 -16.65
CA HIS A 25 6.92 45.83 -17.58
C HIS A 25 6.33 44.47 -17.99
N LEU A 26 5.01 44.38 -17.96
CA LEU A 26 4.20 43.17 -18.25
C LEU A 26 4.33 42.61 -19.68
N GLU A 27 5.12 43.24 -20.57
CA GLU A 27 5.19 42.89 -22.01
C GLU A 27 6.10 41.75 -22.37
N ASP A 28 6.94 41.24 -21.44
CA ASP A 28 7.92 40.18 -21.71
C ASP A 28 7.49 38.74 -21.32
N ILE A 29 6.23 38.55 -20.89
CA ILE A 29 5.76 37.29 -20.30
C ILE A 29 5.26 36.25 -21.34
N GLU A 30 5.12 36.61 -22.62
CA GLU A 30 4.38 35.77 -23.60
C GLU A 30 5.21 34.77 -24.43
N SER A 31 6.49 34.60 -24.28
CA SER A 31 7.26 33.82 -25.26
C SER A 31 8.25 32.77 -24.78
N SER A 32 8.02 32.03 -23.72
CA SER A 32 8.60 30.67 -23.59
C SER A 32 8.17 30.03 -22.28
N LYS A 33 7.74 28.75 -22.30
CA LYS A 33 7.64 27.96 -21.06
C LYS A 33 9.02 28.00 -20.39
N PRO A 34 9.17 28.51 -19.18
CA PRO A 34 10.47 28.66 -18.54
C PRO A 34 11.13 27.29 -18.45
N HIS A 35 12.35 27.18 -18.95
CA HIS A 35 13.14 25.95 -18.80
C HIS A 35 13.32 25.70 -17.31
N LYS A 36 12.92 24.51 -16.85
CA LYS A 36 13.07 24.08 -15.46
C LYS A 36 14.57 23.99 -15.15
N ILE A 37 15.05 24.79 -14.19
CA ILE A 37 16.46 24.83 -13.80
C ILE A 37 16.72 23.69 -12.81
N PRO A 38 17.67 22.78 -13.10
CA PRO A 38 18.09 21.76 -12.14
C PRO A 38 18.71 22.43 -10.91
N HIS A 39 18.39 21.96 -9.72
CA HIS A 39 18.94 22.53 -8.47
C HIS A 39 19.24 21.43 -7.43
N SER A 40 18.89 20.18 -7.69
CA SER A 40 19.09 19.09 -6.73
C SER A 40 20.49 18.46 -6.81
N THR A 41 21.26 18.69 -7.89
CA THR A 41 22.54 18.00 -8.09
C THR A 41 23.68 18.69 -7.33
N ALA A 42 23.65 20.00 -7.15
CA ALA A 42 24.66 20.76 -6.38
C ALA A 42 24.80 20.25 -4.95
N GLY A 43 23.68 20.09 -4.22
CA GLY A 43 23.69 19.54 -2.87
C GLY A 43 24.16 18.10 -2.80
N ALA A 44 23.79 17.27 -3.77
CA ALA A 44 24.27 15.89 -3.88
C ALA A 44 25.79 15.84 -4.12
N LYS A 45 26.31 16.69 -4.99
CA LYS A 45 27.77 16.82 -5.23
C LYS A 45 28.50 17.29 -3.98
N TYR A 46 27.96 18.29 -3.29
CA TYR A 46 28.53 18.79 -2.03
C TYR A 46 28.66 17.66 -0.99
N ALA A 47 27.58 16.87 -0.80
CA ALA A 47 27.58 15.74 0.13
C ALA A 47 28.70 14.72 -0.19
N THR A 48 28.90 14.38 -1.47
CA THR A 48 29.97 13.43 -1.86
C THR A 48 31.37 13.94 -1.69
N GLN A 49 31.57 15.26 -1.61
CA GLN A 49 32.89 15.88 -1.46
C GLN A 49 33.27 16.21 -0.02
N ASN A 50 32.27 16.45 0.84
CA ASN A 50 32.52 17.04 2.17
C ASN A 50 32.09 16.13 3.34
N LEU A 51 31.41 15.01 3.09
CA LEU A 51 31.00 14.05 4.10
C LEU A 51 31.79 12.74 3.96
N ASP A 52 31.65 11.83 4.93
CA ASP A 52 32.15 10.46 4.81
C ASP A 52 31.78 9.86 3.44
N PRO A 53 32.72 9.17 2.76
CA PRO A 53 32.47 8.69 1.38
C PRO A 53 31.27 7.81 1.23
N PHE A 54 30.92 7.01 2.23
CA PHE A 54 29.75 6.14 2.18
C PHE A 54 28.46 6.94 2.41
N LEU A 55 28.40 7.71 3.50
CA LEU A 55 27.25 8.55 3.84
C LEU A 55 27.00 9.63 2.78
N GLY A 56 28.07 10.28 2.28
CA GLY A 56 27.96 11.27 1.22
C GLY A 56 27.32 10.72 -0.04
N HIS A 57 27.62 9.47 -0.42
CA HIS A 57 26.97 8.82 -1.54
C HIS A 57 25.50 8.46 -1.26
N LEU A 58 25.18 7.98 -0.05
CA LEU A 58 23.79 7.72 0.33
C LEU A 58 22.94 8.99 0.28
N LEU A 59 23.43 10.06 0.89
CA LEU A 59 22.75 11.36 0.87
C LEU A 59 22.63 11.93 -0.54
N ALA A 60 23.63 11.71 -1.40
CA ALA A 60 23.55 12.14 -2.80
C ALA A 60 22.37 11.50 -3.56
N TYR A 61 22.04 10.23 -3.31
CA TYR A 61 20.83 9.61 -3.87
C TYR A 61 19.55 10.31 -3.41
N LEU A 62 19.45 10.61 -2.12
CA LEU A 62 18.28 11.26 -1.53
C LEU A 62 18.12 12.67 -2.08
N ILE A 63 19.20 13.47 -2.01
CA ILE A 63 19.21 14.86 -2.43
C ILE A 63 18.97 14.98 -3.94
N ALA A 64 19.69 14.21 -4.77
CA ALA A 64 19.50 14.27 -6.22
C ALA A 64 18.15 13.73 -6.68
N GLY A 65 17.56 12.85 -5.88
CA GLY A 65 16.33 12.14 -6.20
C GLY A 65 15.04 12.84 -5.80
N HIS A 66 15.05 13.80 -4.85
CA HIS A 66 13.83 14.30 -4.20
C HIS A 66 12.77 14.89 -5.15
N HIS A 67 13.16 15.36 -6.32
CA HIS A 67 12.21 15.76 -7.38
C HIS A 67 12.06 14.75 -8.52
N ALA A 68 13.10 13.97 -8.83
CA ALA A 68 13.15 13.10 -10.00
C ALA A 68 12.87 11.62 -9.70
N GLY A 69 13.01 11.22 -8.43
CA GLY A 69 13.03 9.85 -7.97
C GLY A 69 14.46 9.31 -7.80
N LEU A 70 14.58 8.16 -7.13
CA LEU A 70 15.85 7.47 -6.94
C LEU A 70 16.38 7.00 -8.30
N ALA A 71 17.56 7.47 -8.66
CA ALA A 71 18.21 7.16 -9.92
C ALA A 71 19.04 5.87 -9.83
N ASP A 72 19.34 5.26 -10.96
CA ASP A 72 20.37 4.22 -11.04
C ASP A 72 21.75 4.81 -10.93
N TRP A 73 22.75 3.99 -10.54
CA TRP A 73 24.14 4.43 -10.43
C TRP A 73 24.84 4.50 -11.78
N TYR A 74 24.53 3.57 -12.67
CA TYR A 74 25.12 3.47 -14.01
C TYR A 74 24.14 3.94 -15.08
N ASP A 75 24.60 4.08 -16.29
CA ASP A 75 23.87 4.51 -17.48
C ASP A 75 23.74 6.03 -17.67
N LYS A 76 23.24 6.42 -18.84
CA LYS A 76 23.05 7.81 -19.22
C LYS A 76 21.90 8.43 -18.41
N GLY A 77 22.20 9.49 -17.67
CA GLY A 77 21.25 10.13 -16.76
C GLY A 77 21.28 9.57 -15.32
N SER A 78 22.15 8.60 -15.04
CA SER A 78 22.39 8.05 -13.71
C SER A 78 22.92 9.09 -12.71
N LEU A 79 22.89 8.77 -11.43
CA LEU A 79 23.45 9.64 -10.40
C LEU A 79 24.95 9.91 -10.64
N LYS A 80 25.73 8.87 -10.96
CA LYS A 80 27.16 9.00 -11.28
C LYS A 80 27.41 9.98 -12.43
N TYR A 81 26.60 9.90 -13.50
CA TYR A 81 26.72 10.80 -14.66
C TYR A 81 26.40 12.25 -14.27
N ARG A 82 25.32 12.45 -13.49
CA ARG A 82 24.90 13.77 -13.02
C ARG A 82 25.97 14.40 -12.11
N LEU A 83 26.50 13.66 -11.14
CA LEU A 83 27.56 14.12 -10.22
C LEU A 83 28.84 14.50 -10.96
N ALA A 84 29.20 13.78 -12.05
CA ALA A 84 30.39 14.10 -12.82
C ALA A 84 30.31 15.43 -13.60
N GLN A 85 29.10 15.98 -13.79
CA GLN A 85 28.84 17.22 -14.52
C GLN A 85 28.44 18.40 -13.62
N ALA A 86 28.39 18.20 -12.31
CA ALA A 86 27.81 19.16 -11.37
C ALA A 86 28.83 20.13 -10.74
N ASP A 87 30.08 20.20 -11.22
CA ASP A 87 31.13 21.05 -10.60
C ASP A 87 30.79 22.54 -10.75
N ASP A 88 30.35 22.97 -11.95
CA ASP A 88 29.97 24.36 -12.20
C ASP A 88 28.67 24.72 -11.42
N GLU A 89 27.67 23.82 -11.39
CA GLU A 89 26.44 23.99 -10.62
C GLU A 89 26.75 24.16 -9.12
N LEU A 90 27.69 23.39 -8.57
CA LEU A 90 28.09 23.47 -7.18
C LEU A 90 28.80 24.81 -6.90
N ALA A 91 29.73 25.21 -7.76
CA ALA A 91 30.47 26.47 -7.59
C ALA A 91 29.54 27.69 -7.60
N GLU A 92 28.59 27.74 -8.56
CA GLU A 92 27.59 28.82 -8.60
C GLU A 92 26.69 28.83 -7.38
N SER A 93 26.25 27.65 -6.91
CA SER A 93 25.40 27.51 -5.73
C SER A 93 26.08 27.99 -4.45
N LEU A 94 27.37 27.65 -4.25
CA LEU A 94 28.15 28.09 -3.10
C LEU A 94 28.37 29.61 -3.13
N ALA A 95 28.71 30.18 -4.30
CA ALA A 95 28.83 31.64 -4.45
C ALA A 95 27.52 32.38 -4.16
N GLY A 96 26.39 31.79 -4.55
CA GLY A 96 25.06 32.32 -4.24
C GLY A 96 24.72 32.25 -2.74
N LEU A 97 25.09 31.16 -2.08
CA LEU A 97 24.90 30.97 -0.64
C LEU A 97 25.75 32.00 0.15
N GLU A 98 27.01 32.23 -0.25
CA GLU A 98 27.86 33.27 0.35
C GLU A 98 27.25 34.67 0.24
N LYS A 99 26.75 35.02 -0.94
CA LYS A 99 26.05 36.31 -1.17
C LYS A 99 24.79 36.47 -0.34
N SER A 100 24.11 35.37 0.01
CA SER A 100 22.86 35.41 0.83
C SER A 100 23.11 35.73 2.30
N GLY A 101 24.34 35.57 2.81
CA GLY A 101 24.72 35.70 4.22
C GLY A 101 24.21 34.56 5.12
N LEU A 102 23.69 33.47 4.55
CA LEU A 102 23.14 32.30 5.28
C LEU A 102 24.13 31.14 5.40
N VAL A 103 25.42 31.37 5.17
CA VAL A 103 26.42 30.29 5.14
C VAL A 103 26.49 29.57 6.48
N GLU A 104 26.58 30.31 7.59
CA GLU A 104 26.69 29.71 8.93
C GLU A 104 25.42 28.91 9.28
N ASP A 105 24.26 29.45 9.02
CA ASP A 105 22.97 28.77 9.29
C ASP A 105 22.82 27.49 8.45
N PHE A 106 23.21 27.55 7.18
CA PHE A 106 23.06 26.44 6.25
C PHE A 106 24.09 25.33 6.48
N LEU A 107 25.36 25.66 6.71
CA LEU A 107 26.41 24.67 6.88
C LEU A 107 26.55 24.15 8.32
N SER A 108 26.07 24.87 9.33
CA SER A 108 26.01 24.38 10.70
C SER A 108 25.00 23.23 10.90
N LEU A 109 23.96 23.16 10.06
CA LEU A 109 23.01 22.06 10.03
C LEU A 109 23.57 20.78 9.35
N SER A 110 24.67 20.92 8.60
CA SER A 110 25.30 19.82 7.86
C SER A 110 26.50 19.20 8.60
N GLY A 111 26.69 19.57 9.86
CA GLY A 111 27.87 19.22 10.59
C GLY A 111 27.89 17.83 11.24
N ASP A 112 28.93 17.65 12.02
CA ASP A 112 29.37 16.41 12.69
C ASP A 112 28.22 15.61 13.37
N ALA A 113 27.20 16.29 13.87
CA ALA A 113 26.10 15.64 14.58
C ALA A 113 25.21 14.74 13.67
N LEU A 114 24.87 15.19 12.45
CA LEU A 114 24.09 14.37 11.51
C LEU A 114 24.92 13.18 11.01
N GLU A 115 26.21 13.40 10.77
CA GLU A 115 27.13 12.36 10.34
C GLU A 115 27.30 11.32 11.46
N GLU A 116 27.49 11.76 12.71
CA GLU A 116 27.56 10.88 13.87
C GLU A 116 26.27 10.09 14.09
N ASP A 117 25.11 10.72 14.00
CA ASP A 117 23.82 10.04 14.13
C ASP A 117 23.61 8.98 13.02
N LEU A 118 23.93 9.30 11.77
CA LEU A 118 23.81 8.34 10.65
C LEU A 118 24.83 7.21 10.77
N LEU A 119 26.07 7.49 11.20
CA LEU A 119 27.08 6.47 11.47
C LEU A 119 26.67 5.57 12.63
N ASN A 120 26.15 6.13 13.71
CA ASN A 120 25.64 5.35 14.85
C ASN A 120 24.52 4.39 14.43
N VAL A 121 23.59 4.84 13.59
CA VAL A 121 22.52 3.97 13.02
C VAL A 121 23.13 2.89 12.14
N TRP A 122 24.11 3.23 11.33
CA TRP A 122 24.84 2.26 10.49
C TRP A 122 25.61 1.23 11.32
N GLU A 123 26.36 1.67 12.30
CA GLU A 123 27.16 0.81 13.20
C GLU A 123 26.27 -0.06 14.10
N SER A 124 25.03 0.37 14.38
CA SER A 124 24.07 -0.42 15.15
C SER A 124 23.58 -1.69 14.43
N GLY A 125 23.96 -1.88 13.15
CA GLY A 125 23.83 -3.16 12.48
C GLY A 125 22.91 -3.22 11.27
N ILE A 126 22.76 -2.13 10.49
CA ILE A 126 22.08 -2.23 9.20
C ILE A 126 22.90 -3.16 8.30
N ASN A 127 22.27 -4.26 7.89
CA ASN A 127 22.85 -5.18 6.92
C ASN A 127 22.82 -4.54 5.53
N LEU A 128 23.89 -4.76 4.72
CA LEU A 128 23.94 -4.29 3.33
C LEU A 128 22.73 -4.75 2.49
N GLU A 129 22.16 -5.92 2.81
CA GLU A 129 20.96 -6.41 2.16
C GLU A 129 19.71 -5.57 2.51
N GLU A 130 19.72 -4.85 3.62
CA GLU A 130 18.62 -4.03 4.15
C GLU A 130 18.78 -2.55 3.79
N LEU A 131 19.99 -2.14 3.38
CA LEU A 131 20.34 -0.76 3.05
C LEU A 131 19.35 -0.10 2.08
N HIS A 132 18.89 -0.86 1.07
CA HIS A 132 17.94 -0.32 0.09
C HIS A 132 16.58 0.03 0.69
N ILE A 133 16.16 -0.62 1.80
CA ILE A 133 14.92 -0.32 2.50
C ILE A 133 15.10 0.93 3.35
N TRP A 134 16.20 0.99 4.13
CA TRP A 134 16.55 2.15 4.91
C TRP A 134 16.63 3.43 4.06
N MET A 135 17.30 3.35 2.91
CA MET A 135 17.35 4.43 1.93
C MET A 135 15.97 4.89 1.46
N ARG A 136 15.05 3.95 1.22
CA ARG A 136 13.67 4.28 0.81
C ARG A 136 12.87 4.93 1.92
N PHE A 137 13.07 4.53 3.17
CA PHE A 137 12.44 5.19 4.32
C PHE A 137 12.93 6.63 4.48
N LEU A 138 14.23 6.86 4.47
CA LEU A 138 14.80 8.22 4.51
C LEU A 138 14.31 9.07 3.33
N PHE A 139 14.32 8.48 2.13
CA PHE A 139 13.82 9.15 0.94
C PHE A 139 12.33 9.50 1.05
N SER A 140 11.55 8.62 1.63
CA SER A 140 10.13 8.85 1.88
C SER A 140 9.89 10.02 2.83
N CYS A 141 10.65 10.09 3.93
CA CYS A 141 10.58 11.21 4.88
C CYS A 141 10.93 12.54 4.19
N LEU A 142 12.06 12.57 3.47
CA LEU A 142 12.50 13.78 2.77
C LEU A 142 11.46 14.26 1.74
N VAL A 143 11.00 13.35 0.90
CA VAL A 143 10.05 13.69 -0.18
C VAL A 143 8.69 14.09 0.40
N ASP A 144 8.20 13.42 1.43
CA ASP A 144 6.91 13.79 2.01
C ASP A 144 6.98 15.14 2.71
N ALA A 145 8.07 15.43 3.43
CA ALA A 145 8.29 16.75 4.03
C ALA A 145 8.33 17.87 2.98
N ASP A 146 9.06 17.70 1.86
CA ASP A 146 9.12 18.67 0.76
C ASP A 146 7.73 18.92 0.12
N PHE A 147 6.95 17.85 -0.05
CA PHE A 147 5.59 17.98 -0.58
C PHE A 147 4.63 18.65 0.40
N LEU A 148 4.70 18.32 1.69
CA LEU A 148 3.84 18.92 2.72
C LEU A 148 4.14 20.40 2.92
N ASP A 149 5.40 20.79 2.95
CA ASP A 149 5.83 22.18 3.05
C ASP A 149 5.39 22.99 1.82
N THR A 150 5.61 22.45 0.62
CA THR A 150 5.15 23.08 -0.63
C THR A 150 3.62 23.22 -0.66
N GLU A 151 2.88 22.21 -0.23
CA GLU A 151 1.42 22.21 -0.14
C GLU A 151 0.92 23.28 0.82
N ALA A 152 1.54 23.39 2.00
CA ALA A 152 1.22 24.41 2.99
C ALA A 152 1.44 25.82 2.43
N PHE A 153 2.63 26.07 1.86
CA PHE A 153 2.98 27.35 1.25
C PHE A 153 2.02 27.76 0.14
N MET A 154 1.72 26.86 -0.79
CA MET A 154 0.80 27.13 -1.92
C MET A 154 -0.63 27.44 -1.49
N ASN A 155 -1.03 26.99 -0.29
CA ASN A 155 -2.36 27.26 0.30
C ASN A 155 -2.33 28.39 1.34
N GLY A 156 -1.23 29.13 1.48
CA GLY A 156 -1.10 30.31 2.33
C GLY A 156 -0.91 30.01 3.82
N PHE A 157 -0.47 28.82 4.16
CA PHE A 157 -0.07 28.44 5.51
C PHE A 157 1.43 28.70 5.72
N VAL A 158 1.84 28.90 6.97
CA VAL A 158 3.23 29.12 7.33
C VAL A 158 4.06 27.85 7.19
N ASP A 159 3.47 26.72 7.56
CA ASP A 159 4.08 25.38 7.53
C ASP A 159 2.99 24.28 7.48
N ALA A 160 3.42 23.02 7.41
CA ALA A 160 2.55 21.86 7.36
C ALA A 160 1.71 21.70 8.64
N ASP A 161 2.25 22.04 9.81
CA ASP A 161 1.54 21.96 11.08
C ASP A 161 0.38 22.96 11.13
N ALA A 162 0.59 24.19 10.68
CA ALA A 162 -0.45 25.20 10.56
C ALA A 162 -1.56 24.77 9.59
N ALA A 163 -1.22 24.14 8.47
CA ALA A 163 -2.17 23.59 7.53
C ALA A 163 -3.01 22.45 8.15
N GLN A 164 -2.37 21.56 8.90
CA GLN A 164 -3.05 20.47 9.61
C GLN A 164 -4.01 21.00 10.68
N GLN A 165 -3.58 21.96 11.51
CA GLN A 165 -4.42 22.60 12.53
C GLN A 165 -5.62 23.34 11.94
N ALA A 166 -5.46 23.91 10.75
CA ALA A 166 -6.56 24.54 10.00
C ALA A 166 -7.53 23.51 9.38
N GLY A 167 -7.27 22.22 9.52
CA GLY A 167 -8.09 21.15 8.95
C GLY A 167 -8.00 21.06 7.43
N PHE A 168 -6.87 21.44 6.85
CA PHE A 168 -6.63 21.35 5.41
C PHE A 168 -6.61 19.89 4.94
N ARG A 169 -6.06 18.98 5.75
CA ARG A 169 -6.12 17.52 5.58
C ARG A 169 -7.25 16.91 6.41
N PRO A 170 -7.73 15.69 6.09
CA PRO A 170 -8.78 15.06 6.87
C PRO A 170 -8.31 14.80 8.30
N ASN A 171 -9.23 14.92 9.24
CA ASN A 171 -9.01 14.53 10.62
C ASN A 171 -9.65 13.16 10.83
N PHE A 172 -8.87 12.15 11.15
CA PHE A 172 -9.32 10.80 11.38
C PHE A 172 -9.53 10.53 12.88
N PRO A 173 -10.43 9.60 13.27
CA PRO A 173 -10.51 9.12 14.66
C PRO A 173 -9.22 8.40 15.04
N ASP A 174 -8.88 8.40 16.31
CA ASP A 174 -7.78 7.60 16.82
C ASP A 174 -8.13 6.09 16.89
N LEU A 175 -7.12 5.26 17.14
CA LEU A 175 -7.30 3.82 17.21
C LEU A 175 -8.14 3.37 18.42
N GLU A 176 -8.18 4.14 19.51
CA GLU A 176 -8.99 3.86 20.69
C GLU A 176 -10.49 4.05 20.41
N ASP A 177 -10.83 5.16 19.76
CA ASP A 177 -12.21 5.42 19.31
C ASP A 177 -12.64 4.37 18.26
N MET A 178 -11.77 4.07 17.31
CA MET A 178 -12.04 3.01 16.32
C MET A 178 -12.27 1.64 16.97
N HIS A 179 -11.48 1.27 17.98
CA HIS A 179 -11.66 0.03 18.72
C HIS A 179 -12.99 0.01 19.47
N SER A 180 -13.35 1.12 20.11
CA SER A 180 -14.63 1.27 20.81
C SER A 180 -15.84 1.13 19.87
N ARG A 181 -15.77 1.76 18.69
CA ARG A 181 -16.80 1.63 17.64
C ARG A 181 -16.89 0.18 17.13
N TYR A 182 -15.74 -0.47 16.93
CA TYR A 182 -15.66 -1.87 16.50
C TYR A 182 -16.31 -2.80 17.54
N GLU A 183 -16.00 -2.66 18.82
CA GLU A 183 -16.60 -3.50 19.87
C GLU A 183 -18.13 -3.33 19.93
N LYS A 184 -18.63 -2.11 19.85
CA LYS A 184 -20.06 -1.83 19.77
C LYS A 184 -20.70 -2.51 18.56
N HIS A 185 -20.09 -2.40 17.39
CA HIS A 185 -20.58 -3.06 16.18
C HIS A 185 -20.62 -4.58 16.33
N MET A 186 -19.60 -5.18 16.94
CA MET A 186 -19.55 -6.63 17.15
C MET A 186 -20.61 -7.10 18.16
N LEU A 187 -20.91 -6.32 19.20
CA LEU A 187 -22.01 -6.59 20.14
C LEU A 187 -23.36 -6.53 19.43
N ASP A 188 -23.62 -5.50 18.64
CA ASP A 188 -24.85 -5.35 17.84
C ASP A 188 -25.05 -6.53 16.87
N LEU A 189 -23.97 -7.00 16.24
CA LEU A 189 -24.00 -8.17 15.36
C LEU A 189 -24.31 -9.45 16.15
N ALA A 190 -23.74 -9.64 17.32
CA ALA A 190 -23.95 -10.80 18.16
C ALA A 190 -25.39 -10.87 18.69
N GLU A 191 -26.01 -9.73 19.02
CA GLU A 191 -27.41 -9.65 19.44
C GLU A 191 -28.39 -10.02 18.34
N LYS A 192 -28.12 -9.58 17.10
CA LYS A 192 -28.97 -9.83 15.91
C LYS A 192 -28.77 -11.22 15.32
N SER A 193 -27.69 -11.92 15.70
CA SER A 193 -27.33 -13.21 15.11
C SER A 193 -27.98 -14.37 15.82
N ASP A 194 -28.30 -15.45 15.07
CA ASP A 194 -28.72 -16.72 15.67
C ASP A 194 -27.55 -17.37 16.41
N LYS A 195 -27.63 -17.38 17.74
CA LYS A 195 -26.61 -17.94 18.64
C LYS A 195 -26.51 -19.48 18.56
N HIS A 196 -27.53 -20.15 18.03
CA HIS A 196 -27.52 -21.60 17.86
C HIS A 196 -26.90 -22.03 16.52
N SER A 197 -26.68 -21.10 15.63
CA SER A 197 -26.00 -21.38 14.35
C SER A 197 -24.54 -21.78 14.59
N VAL A 198 -24.16 -22.96 14.10
CA VAL A 198 -22.78 -23.46 14.16
C VAL A 198 -21.80 -22.44 13.54
N LEU A 199 -22.19 -21.80 12.44
CA LEU A 199 -21.36 -20.79 11.79
C LEU A 199 -21.09 -19.58 12.70
N ASN A 200 -22.08 -19.10 13.45
CA ASN A 200 -21.91 -17.96 14.33
C ASN A 200 -21.10 -18.31 15.60
N GLN A 201 -21.25 -19.54 16.10
CA GLN A 201 -20.40 -20.07 17.19
C GLN A 201 -18.94 -20.15 16.76
N GLU A 202 -18.65 -20.66 15.55
CA GLU A 202 -17.28 -20.72 15.03
C GLU A 202 -16.72 -19.31 14.79
N ARG A 203 -17.50 -18.36 14.26
CA ARG A 203 -17.08 -16.95 14.12
C ARG A 203 -16.70 -16.32 15.46
N SER A 204 -17.46 -16.58 16.49
CA SER A 204 -17.16 -16.09 17.85
C SER A 204 -15.89 -16.74 18.40
N ALA A 205 -15.68 -18.03 18.18
CA ALA A 205 -14.49 -18.75 18.59
C ALA A 205 -13.23 -18.25 17.85
N ILE A 206 -13.32 -17.97 16.53
CA ILE A 206 -12.25 -17.39 15.74
C ILE A 206 -11.89 -16.00 16.26
N LEU A 207 -12.89 -15.15 16.53
CA LEU A 207 -12.67 -13.81 17.07
C LEU A 207 -11.96 -13.86 18.44
N ALA A 208 -12.38 -14.76 19.32
CA ALA A 208 -11.74 -14.95 20.62
C ALA A 208 -10.27 -15.37 20.50
N GLN A 209 -9.95 -16.26 19.53
CA GLN A 209 -8.57 -16.66 19.23
C GLN A 209 -7.76 -15.48 18.65
N CYS A 210 -8.34 -14.65 17.76
CA CYS A 210 -7.75 -13.42 17.28
C CYS A 210 -7.41 -12.46 18.42
N PHE A 211 -8.32 -12.22 19.36
CA PHE A 211 -8.08 -11.37 20.51
C PHE A 211 -7.02 -11.91 21.46
N SER A 212 -6.98 -13.24 21.65
CA SER A 212 -5.92 -13.88 22.44
C SER A 212 -4.55 -13.77 21.77
N ALA A 213 -4.49 -13.98 20.46
CA ALA A 213 -3.26 -13.87 19.70
C ALA A 213 -2.72 -12.43 19.61
N ALA A 214 -3.61 -11.43 19.60
CA ALA A 214 -3.27 -10.01 19.59
C ALA A 214 -2.49 -9.56 20.83
N GLU A 215 -2.53 -10.34 21.91
CA GLU A 215 -1.76 -10.10 23.15
C GLU A 215 -0.27 -10.49 23.04
N SER A 216 0.13 -11.19 21.99
CA SER A 216 1.51 -11.64 21.79
C SER A 216 2.35 -10.54 21.12
N ASP A 217 3.61 -10.43 21.51
CA ASP A 217 4.63 -9.52 20.98
C ASP A 217 5.23 -9.95 19.62
N ARG A 218 4.76 -11.07 19.05
CA ARG A 218 5.20 -11.53 17.73
C ARG A 218 4.77 -10.56 16.63
N THR A 219 5.50 -10.59 15.53
CA THR A 219 5.27 -9.71 14.39
C THR A 219 4.74 -10.43 13.14
N LEU A 220 4.74 -11.77 13.14
CA LEU A 220 4.29 -12.58 12.00
C LEU A 220 3.19 -13.56 12.42
N PHE A 221 2.00 -13.35 11.89
CA PHE A 221 0.82 -14.19 12.15
C PHE A 221 0.19 -14.70 10.86
N SER A 222 -0.46 -15.86 10.94
CA SER A 222 -1.36 -16.35 9.91
C SER A 222 -2.76 -16.57 10.48
N LEU A 223 -3.77 -16.26 9.66
CA LEU A 223 -5.18 -16.49 9.96
C LEU A 223 -5.81 -17.34 8.86
N THR A 224 -5.80 -18.65 9.08
CA THR A 224 -6.34 -19.63 8.12
C THR A 224 -7.80 -19.94 8.45
N VAL A 225 -8.72 -19.28 7.75
CA VAL A 225 -10.16 -19.40 7.97
C VAL A 225 -10.88 -19.61 6.64
N PRO A 226 -11.76 -20.63 6.52
CA PRO A 226 -12.58 -20.84 5.33
C PRO A 226 -13.44 -19.62 4.97
N THR A 227 -13.75 -19.47 3.68
CA THR A 227 -14.61 -18.39 3.19
C THR A 227 -15.94 -18.33 3.93
N GLY A 228 -16.32 -17.15 4.40
CA GLY A 228 -17.54 -16.94 5.19
C GLY A 228 -17.38 -17.20 6.69
N GLY A 229 -16.21 -17.62 7.17
CA GLY A 229 -15.91 -17.79 8.59
C GLY A 229 -15.69 -16.49 9.39
N GLY A 230 -15.90 -15.31 8.79
CA GLY A 230 -15.79 -14.03 9.47
C GLY A 230 -14.37 -13.43 9.49
N LYS A 231 -13.48 -13.89 8.62
CA LYS A 231 -12.06 -13.49 8.51
C LYS A 231 -11.85 -11.98 8.53
N THR A 232 -12.61 -11.21 7.75
CA THR A 232 -12.46 -9.76 7.58
C THR A 232 -12.61 -8.98 8.90
N LEU A 233 -13.69 -9.22 9.64
CA LEU A 233 -13.90 -8.55 10.93
C LEU A 233 -13.00 -9.12 12.04
N ALA A 234 -12.70 -10.41 12.02
CA ALA A 234 -11.81 -11.02 13.01
C ALA A 234 -10.36 -10.51 12.88
N SER A 235 -9.85 -10.37 11.64
CA SER A 235 -8.52 -9.80 11.40
C SER A 235 -8.46 -8.30 11.73
N LEU A 236 -9.53 -7.54 11.46
CA LEU A 236 -9.61 -6.14 11.90
C LEU A 236 -9.60 -6.03 13.43
N GLY A 237 -10.36 -6.86 14.14
CA GLY A 237 -10.38 -6.89 15.59
C GLY A 237 -9.03 -7.26 16.21
N PHE A 238 -8.32 -8.25 15.61
CA PHE A 238 -6.94 -8.53 15.95
C PHE A 238 -6.06 -7.29 15.80
N ALA A 239 -6.13 -6.65 14.63
CA ALA A 239 -5.25 -5.52 14.31
C ALA A 239 -5.47 -4.31 15.24
N LEU A 240 -6.72 -3.95 15.52
CA LEU A 240 -7.06 -2.87 16.45
C LEU A 240 -6.52 -3.16 17.85
N LYS A 241 -6.79 -4.36 18.39
CA LYS A 241 -6.33 -4.74 19.71
C LYS A 241 -4.80 -4.81 19.81
N HIS A 242 -4.14 -5.40 18.81
CA HIS A 242 -2.69 -5.50 18.74
C HIS A 242 -2.03 -4.12 18.60
N ALA A 243 -2.61 -3.25 17.75
CA ALA A 243 -2.11 -1.90 17.56
C ALA A 243 -2.13 -1.09 18.86
N LEU A 244 -3.24 -1.12 19.59
CA LEU A 244 -3.35 -0.44 20.89
C LEU A 244 -2.36 -0.98 21.92
N LYS A 245 -2.21 -2.30 22.00
CA LYS A 245 -1.32 -2.92 22.97
C LYS A 245 0.16 -2.60 22.73
N PHE A 246 0.60 -2.58 21.48
CA PHE A 246 2.00 -2.42 21.11
C PHE A 246 2.32 -1.05 20.51
N GLY A 247 1.44 -0.05 20.66
CA GLY A 247 1.66 1.32 20.21
C GLY A 247 1.82 1.47 18.71
N LYS A 248 1.16 0.63 17.91
CA LYS A 248 1.20 0.78 16.44
C LYS A 248 0.39 1.99 16.04
N LYS A 249 0.83 2.65 14.96
CA LYS A 249 0.25 3.93 14.52
C LYS A 249 -0.94 3.74 13.60
N ARG A 250 -0.99 2.65 12.82
CA ARG A 250 -2.02 2.43 11.80
C ARG A 250 -2.21 0.98 11.40
N ILE A 251 -3.30 0.74 10.68
CA ILE A 251 -3.65 -0.55 10.10
C ILE A 251 -3.71 -0.40 8.59
N ILE A 252 -3.05 -1.30 7.86
CA ILE A 252 -3.08 -1.36 6.39
C ILE A 252 -3.72 -2.68 5.99
N TYR A 253 -4.90 -2.62 5.37
CA TYR A 253 -5.63 -3.79 4.88
C TYR A 253 -5.42 -3.92 3.37
N ALA A 254 -4.59 -4.86 2.95
CA ALA A 254 -4.23 -5.05 1.54
C ALA A 254 -4.94 -6.28 0.96
N ILE A 255 -5.59 -6.10 -0.20
CA ILE A 255 -6.46 -7.07 -0.87
C ILE A 255 -5.94 -7.32 -2.30
N PRO A 256 -6.05 -8.54 -2.86
CA PRO A 256 -5.49 -8.80 -4.20
C PRO A 256 -6.26 -8.14 -5.36
N PHE A 257 -7.57 -7.84 -5.18
CA PHE A 257 -8.42 -7.39 -6.28
C PHE A 257 -9.17 -6.10 -5.97
N THR A 258 -9.09 -5.13 -6.87
CA THR A 258 -9.81 -3.85 -6.76
C THR A 258 -11.34 -4.00 -6.65
N SER A 259 -11.91 -5.02 -7.29
CA SER A 259 -13.36 -5.28 -7.25
C SER A 259 -13.91 -5.69 -5.87
N ILE A 260 -13.05 -6.05 -4.92
CA ILE A 260 -13.43 -6.47 -3.57
C ILE A 260 -13.13 -5.37 -2.54
N ILE A 261 -12.33 -4.36 -2.91
CA ILE A 261 -11.94 -3.28 -2.01
C ILE A 261 -13.17 -2.53 -1.51
N GLU A 262 -14.02 -2.03 -2.41
CA GLU A 262 -15.24 -1.30 -2.06
C GLU A 262 -16.11 -2.10 -1.08
N GLN A 263 -16.27 -3.41 -1.33
CA GLN A 263 -17.04 -4.27 -0.46
C GLN A 263 -16.44 -4.41 0.95
N ASN A 264 -15.12 -4.56 1.06
CA ASN A 264 -14.44 -4.65 2.36
C ASN A 264 -14.41 -3.28 3.06
N ALA A 265 -14.17 -2.21 2.32
CA ALA A 265 -14.23 -0.85 2.86
C ALA A 265 -15.64 -0.53 3.40
N ASP A 266 -16.70 -0.95 2.71
CA ASP A 266 -18.08 -0.83 3.22
C ASP A 266 -18.31 -1.61 4.52
N VAL A 267 -17.70 -2.79 4.67
CA VAL A 267 -17.76 -3.56 5.92
C VAL A 267 -17.05 -2.79 7.04
N PHE A 268 -15.89 -2.19 6.75
CA PHE A 268 -15.15 -1.42 7.74
C PHE A 268 -15.86 -0.09 8.09
N ARG A 269 -16.42 0.61 7.12
CA ARG A 269 -17.25 1.81 7.37
C ARG A 269 -18.44 1.52 8.25
N LYS A 270 -19.12 0.39 8.05
CA LYS A 270 -20.23 -0.02 8.92
C LYS A 270 -19.78 -0.31 10.35
N ALA A 271 -18.56 -0.79 10.53
CA ALA A 271 -18.01 -1.11 11.85
C ALA A 271 -17.41 0.11 12.55
N LEU A 272 -16.79 1.02 11.81
CA LEU A 272 -15.93 2.07 12.36
C LEU A 272 -16.44 3.49 12.09
N GLY A 273 -17.33 3.68 11.11
CA GLY A 273 -17.74 4.97 10.57
C GLY A 273 -17.03 5.31 9.26
N ASP A 274 -17.67 6.17 8.45
CA ASP A 274 -17.14 6.61 7.14
C ASP A 274 -15.86 7.43 7.30
N ASP A 275 -15.72 8.16 8.40
CA ASP A 275 -14.60 9.01 8.77
C ASP A 275 -13.32 8.24 9.14
N ALA A 276 -13.41 6.92 9.38
CA ALA A 276 -12.28 6.11 9.83
C ALA A 276 -11.51 5.40 8.71
N VAL A 277 -12.05 5.36 7.48
CA VAL A 277 -11.56 4.47 6.42
C VAL A 277 -11.03 5.26 5.22
N LEU A 278 -9.74 5.15 4.96
CA LEU A 278 -9.10 5.65 3.75
C LEU A 278 -9.00 4.54 2.70
N GLU A 279 -9.68 4.70 1.57
CA GLU A 279 -9.49 3.84 0.41
C GLU A 279 -8.41 4.39 -0.53
N HIS A 280 -7.50 3.52 -1.01
CA HIS A 280 -6.50 3.88 -1.99
C HIS A 280 -6.28 2.77 -3.03
N HIS A 281 -6.86 2.94 -4.20
CA HIS A 281 -6.69 2.03 -5.34
C HIS A 281 -6.92 2.75 -6.68
N SER A 282 -6.51 2.12 -7.79
CA SER A 282 -6.52 2.71 -9.14
C SER A 282 -7.91 2.97 -9.75
N ASN A 283 -8.96 2.39 -9.19
CA ASN A 283 -10.33 2.47 -9.74
C ASN A 283 -11.22 3.44 -8.94
N LEU A 284 -10.67 4.23 -8.03
CA LEU A 284 -11.45 5.21 -7.29
C LEU A 284 -11.94 6.28 -8.26
N GLU A 285 -13.26 6.28 -8.57
CA GLU A 285 -13.87 7.34 -9.36
C GLU A 285 -13.87 8.63 -8.54
N VAL A 286 -13.18 9.62 -9.06
CA VAL A 286 -13.04 10.94 -8.42
C VAL A 286 -14.37 11.67 -8.56
N LYS A 287 -15.18 11.72 -7.51
CA LYS A 287 -16.24 12.72 -7.40
C LYS A 287 -15.56 14.05 -7.03
N GLU A 288 -15.85 15.11 -7.77
CA GLU A 288 -15.27 16.45 -7.62
C GLU A 288 -15.88 17.23 -6.43
N ASP A 289 -15.74 16.69 -5.21
CA ASP A 289 -16.27 17.33 -4.01
C ASP A 289 -15.09 17.64 -3.03
N LYS A 290 -15.20 18.63 -2.17
CA LYS A 290 -14.12 19.08 -1.30
C LYS A 290 -13.63 18.01 -0.33
N GLU A 291 -14.53 17.13 0.10
CA GLU A 291 -14.21 16.02 0.99
C GLU A 291 -13.36 14.95 0.29
N THR A 292 -13.66 14.71 -0.99
CA THR A 292 -12.86 13.84 -1.87
C THR A 292 -11.44 14.40 -2.09
N ALA A 293 -11.28 15.73 -2.16
CA ALA A 293 -9.97 16.36 -2.29
C ALA A 293 -9.08 16.11 -1.05
N LYS A 294 -9.62 16.26 0.16
CA LYS A 294 -8.91 15.98 1.42
C LYS A 294 -8.51 14.49 1.54
N THR A 295 -9.42 13.59 1.24
CA THR A 295 -9.16 12.14 1.25
C THR A 295 -8.06 11.77 0.25
N ARG A 296 -8.01 12.45 -0.89
CA ARG A 296 -6.96 12.28 -1.89
C ARG A 296 -5.58 12.69 -1.36
N LEU A 297 -5.49 13.81 -0.64
CA LEU A 297 -4.24 14.24 0.00
C LEU A 297 -3.73 13.20 1.02
N ALA A 298 -4.62 12.64 1.86
CA ALA A 298 -4.25 11.59 2.79
C ALA A 298 -3.83 10.28 2.08
N ALA A 299 -4.40 9.97 0.92
CA ALA A 299 -4.02 8.80 0.13
C ALA A 299 -2.62 8.92 -0.50
N GLU A 300 -2.09 10.12 -0.66
CA GLU A 300 -0.77 10.34 -1.24
C GLU A 300 0.36 9.87 -0.33
N ASN A 301 0.24 10.07 0.99
CA ASN A 301 1.23 9.66 1.98
C ASN A 301 0.75 8.60 2.98
N TRP A 302 -0.51 8.16 2.90
CA TRP A 302 -1.12 7.20 3.84
C TRP A 302 -1.13 7.65 5.30
N ASP A 303 -1.32 8.93 5.51
CA ASP A 303 -1.49 9.46 6.86
C ASP A 303 -2.94 9.30 7.33
N ALA A 304 -3.30 8.09 7.65
CA ALA A 304 -4.62 7.66 8.14
C ALA A 304 -4.47 6.43 9.06
N PRO A 305 -5.38 6.24 10.03
CA PRO A 305 -5.32 5.10 10.96
C PRO A 305 -5.72 3.77 10.33
N LEU A 306 -6.57 3.78 9.31
CA LEU A 306 -6.94 2.59 8.53
C LEU A 306 -6.91 2.87 7.04
N ILE A 307 -6.02 2.19 6.35
CA ILE A 307 -5.88 2.24 4.89
C ILE A 307 -6.36 0.91 4.29
N VAL A 308 -7.30 0.98 3.33
CA VAL A 308 -7.74 -0.18 2.54
C VAL A 308 -7.19 -0.03 1.13
N THR A 309 -6.35 -0.97 0.71
CA THR A 309 -5.60 -0.86 -0.55
C THR A 309 -5.44 -2.22 -1.24
N THR A 310 -4.71 -2.25 -2.36
CA THR A 310 -4.36 -3.51 -3.02
C THR A 310 -2.97 -4.00 -2.60
N ASN A 311 -2.76 -5.34 -2.65
CA ASN A 311 -1.42 -5.93 -2.50
C ASN A 311 -0.42 -5.31 -3.50
N VAL A 312 -0.88 -5.07 -4.74
CA VAL A 312 -0.06 -4.43 -5.79
C VAL A 312 0.36 -3.02 -5.36
N GLN A 313 -0.59 -2.19 -4.90
CA GLN A 313 -0.30 -0.81 -4.48
C GLN A 313 0.67 -0.77 -3.29
N LEU A 314 0.53 -1.68 -2.32
CA LEU A 314 1.42 -1.80 -1.17
C LEU A 314 2.85 -2.14 -1.62
N PHE A 315 3.03 -3.23 -2.36
CA PHE A 315 4.36 -3.69 -2.75
C PHE A 315 4.99 -2.78 -3.81
N GLU A 316 4.23 -2.28 -4.79
CA GLU A 316 4.75 -1.28 -5.72
C GLU A 316 5.22 0.00 -5.04
N SER A 317 4.59 0.41 -3.93
CA SER A 317 5.07 1.55 -3.14
C SER A 317 6.39 1.23 -2.44
N LEU A 318 6.49 0.07 -1.78
CA LEU A 318 7.70 -0.37 -1.07
C LEU A 318 8.92 -0.51 -1.99
N PHE A 319 8.73 -0.90 -3.23
CA PHE A 319 9.80 -1.04 -4.23
C PHE A 319 9.91 0.17 -5.18
N ALA A 320 9.17 1.26 -4.93
CA ALA A 320 9.16 2.42 -5.80
C ALA A 320 10.50 3.17 -5.81
N ALA A 321 10.73 3.88 -6.91
CA ALA A 321 11.79 4.87 -7.06
C ALA A 321 11.22 6.29 -7.28
N ARG A 322 9.95 6.41 -7.74
CA ARG A 322 9.32 7.70 -8.02
C ARG A 322 8.83 8.37 -6.74
N THR A 323 9.06 9.67 -6.63
CA THR A 323 8.71 10.50 -5.46
C THR A 323 7.28 10.32 -4.99
N SER A 324 6.31 10.47 -5.89
CA SER A 324 4.87 10.37 -5.57
C SER A 324 4.45 9.00 -5.00
N ARG A 325 5.17 7.93 -5.31
CA ARG A 325 4.91 6.59 -4.76
C ARG A 325 5.69 6.34 -3.47
N CYS A 326 6.86 6.95 -3.31
CA CYS A 326 7.69 6.80 -2.12
C CYS A 326 7.14 7.56 -0.91
N ARG A 327 6.38 8.65 -1.08
CA ARG A 327 5.85 9.49 0.00
C ARG A 327 5.19 8.74 1.15
N LYS A 328 4.64 7.57 0.92
CA LYS A 328 3.88 6.78 1.89
C LYS A 328 4.70 5.71 2.63
N ILE A 329 5.97 5.47 2.22
CA ILE A 329 6.75 4.34 2.75
C ILE A 329 7.03 4.53 4.24
N HIS A 330 7.43 5.72 4.69
CA HIS A 330 7.72 6.00 6.09
C HIS A 330 6.51 5.77 7.00
N ASN A 331 5.31 5.97 6.47
CA ASN A 331 4.05 5.69 7.16
C ASN A 331 3.69 4.20 7.24
N ILE A 332 4.49 3.31 6.67
CA ILE A 332 4.35 1.85 6.85
C ILE A 332 5.00 1.39 8.16
N ALA A 333 6.01 2.09 8.67
CA ALA A 333 6.59 1.78 9.98
C ALA A 333 5.54 1.81 11.10
N ASP A 334 5.74 0.99 12.11
CA ASP A 334 4.84 0.85 13.27
C ASP A 334 3.39 0.59 12.88
N SER A 335 3.15 -0.23 11.85
CA SER A 335 1.80 -0.58 11.39
C SER A 335 1.46 -2.06 11.61
N VAL A 336 0.16 -2.35 11.59
CA VAL A 336 -0.35 -3.73 11.43
C VAL A 336 -0.81 -3.89 9.99
N ILE A 337 -0.16 -4.75 9.23
CA ILE A 337 -0.49 -5.02 7.83
C ILE A 337 -1.23 -6.35 7.72
N ILE A 338 -2.48 -6.28 7.29
CA ILE A 338 -3.29 -7.46 6.97
C ILE A 338 -3.19 -7.71 5.47
N LEU A 339 -2.59 -8.84 5.07
CA LEU A 339 -2.57 -9.30 3.69
C LEU A 339 -3.69 -10.30 3.47
N ASP A 340 -4.78 -9.88 2.83
CA ASP A 340 -5.89 -10.79 2.52
C ASP A 340 -5.59 -11.60 1.26
N GLU A 341 -6.07 -12.85 1.23
CA GLU A 341 -5.85 -13.83 0.16
C GLU A 341 -4.35 -13.94 -0.22
N VAL A 342 -3.49 -14.10 0.77
CA VAL A 342 -2.02 -14.07 0.60
C VAL A 342 -1.49 -15.11 -0.42
N GLN A 343 -2.25 -16.18 -0.70
CA GLN A 343 -1.92 -17.15 -1.75
C GLN A 343 -1.96 -16.57 -3.17
N GLN A 344 -2.49 -15.35 -3.35
CA GLN A 344 -2.50 -14.63 -4.63
C GLN A 344 -1.22 -13.82 -4.89
N LEU A 345 -0.28 -13.80 -3.94
CA LEU A 345 1.02 -13.16 -4.16
C LEU A 345 1.74 -13.82 -5.36
N PRO A 346 2.30 -13.02 -6.28
CA PRO A 346 2.93 -13.54 -7.48
C PRO A 346 4.19 -14.34 -7.13
N ARG A 347 4.28 -15.57 -7.66
CA ARG A 347 5.38 -16.50 -7.35
C ARG A 347 6.74 -15.95 -7.76
N ASP A 348 6.83 -15.24 -8.87
CA ASP A 348 8.08 -14.67 -9.39
C ASP A 348 8.66 -13.59 -8.48
N PHE A 349 7.82 -12.95 -7.64
CA PHE A 349 8.22 -11.93 -6.67
C PHE A 349 8.19 -12.42 -5.22
N GLN A 350 7.99 -13.71 -4.99
CA GLN A 350 7.85 -14.25 -3.64
C GLN A 350 9.09 -13.95 -2.79
N LYS A 351 10.30 -14.16 -3.32
CA LYS A 351 11.54 -13.88 -2.58
C LYS A 351 11.66 -12.41 -2.16
N PRO A 352 11.66 -11.41 -3.07
CA PRO A 352 11.78 -10.01 -2.64
C PRO A 352 10.63 -9.57 -1.72
N ILE A 353 9.42 -10.09 -1.89
CA ILE A 353 8.28 -9.77 -1.02
C ILE A 353 8.50 -10.33 0.39
N THR A 354 8.91 -11.60 0.54
CA THR A 354 9.14 -12.19 1.86
C THR A 354 10.35 -11.59 2.56
N ASP A 355 11.42 -11.26 1.83
CA ASP A 355 12.58 -10.55 2.38
C ASP A 355 12.17 -9.17 2.91
N MET A 356 11.41 -8.40 2.13
CA MET A 356 10.86 -7.10 2.56
C MET A 356 9.99 -7.23 3.80
N MET A 357 9.08 -8.22 3.84
CA MET A 357 8.21 -8.45 5.00
C MET A 357 9.02 -8.80 6.24
N ARG A 358 10.05 -9.63 6.11
CA ARG A 358 10.94 -10.02 7.22
C ARG A 358 11.64 -8.79 7.80
N ILE A 359 12.23 -7.96 6.96
CA ILE A 359 12.94 -6.74 7.39
C ILE A 359 11.98 -5.75 8.05
N LEU A 360 10.82 -5.50 7.45
CA LEU A 360 9.80 -4.62 8.05
C LEU A 360 9.31 -5.12 9.42
N ALA A 361 9.18 -6.45 9.57
CA ALA A 361 8.76 -7.06 10.82
C ALA A 361 9.83 -7.04 11.91
N CYS A 362 11.11 -7.13 11.54
CA CYS A 362 12.24 -7.13 12.47
C CYS A 362 12.63 -5.71 12.92
N ASP A 363 12.72 -4.78 11.94
CA ASP A 363 13.46 -3.53 12.17
C ASP A 363 12.56 -2.27 12.11
N TYR A 364 11.36 -2.37 11.52
CA TYR A 364 10.45 -1.23 11.33
C TYR A 364 9.15 -1.34 12.12
N GLY A 365 9.10 -2.20 13.13
CA GLY A 365 7.95 -2.34 14.00
C GLY A 365 6.66 -2.77 13.28
N VAL A 366 6.73 -3.43 12.13
CA VAL A 366 5.54 -3.86 11.39
C VAL A 366 5.08 -5.23 11.85
N THR A 367 3.78 -5.39 12.08
CA THR A 367 3.17 -6.69 12.33
C THR A 367 2.37 -7.14 11.12
N PHE A 368 2.64 -8.35 10.59
CA PHE A 368 1.89 -8.93 9.48
C PHE A 368 0.88 -9.97 9.94
N VAL A 369 -0.33 -9.91 9.36
CA VAL A 369 -1.39 -10.90 9.50
C VAL A 369 -1.70 -11.46 8.12
N LEU A 370 -1.30 -12.70 7.87
CA LEU A 370 -1.46 -13.40 6.61
C LEU A 370 -2.80 -14.11 6.55
N CYS A 371 -3.79 -13.48 5.96
CA CYS A 371 -5.15 -14.01 5.86
C CYS A 371 -5.31 -14.88 4.61
N THR A 372 -5.84 -16.09 4.78
CA THR A 372 -6.02 -17.03 3.67
C THR A 372 -7.09 -18.07 3.97
N ALA A 373 -7.69 -18.64 2.94
CA ALA A 373 -8.48 -19.87 3.05
C ALA A 373 -7.60 -21.14 2.87
N THR A 374 -6.46 -21.01 2.19
CA THR A 374 -5.49 -22.08 1.91
C THR A 374 -4.09 -21.53 2.18
N GLN A 375 -3.32 -22.23 3.01
CA GLN A 375 -2.01 -21.76 3.45
C GLN A 375 -0.99 -21.86 2.31
N PRO A 376 -0.41 -20.76 1.82
CA PRO A 376 0.72 -20.81 0.91
C PRO A 376 1.98 -21.21 1.68
N GLU A 377 2.91 -21.91 1.01
CA GLU A 377 4.23 -22.18 1.53
C GLU A 377 5.10 -20.92 1.46
N LEU A 378 4.99 -20.05 2.46
CA LEU A 378 5.83 -18.85 2.63
C LEU A 378 7.04 -19.10 3.54
N GLY A 379 7.22 -20.31 4.02
CA GLY A 379 8.36 -20.73 4.82
C GLY A 379 9.60 -21.02 3.98
N LYS A 380 10.65 -21.48 4.66
CA LYS A 380 11.90 -21.89 4.01
C LYS A 380 11.66 -23.00 2.99
N ASN A 381 12.13 -22.79 1.76
CA ASN A 381 12.05 -23.75 0.68
C ASN A 381 13.46 -24.14 0.20
N ILE A 382 13.70 -25.44 0.07
CA ILE A 382 14.98 -26.02 -0.33
C ILE A 382 14.74 -26.86 -1.59
N ASP A 383 15.59 -26.70 -2.60
CA ASP A 383 15.52 -27.47 -3.84
C ASP A 383 15.96 -28.94 -3.62
N ALA A 384 15.78 -29.74 -4.67
CA ALA A 384 16.18 -31.15 -4.66
C ALA A 384 17.71 -31.38 -4.46
N PHE A 385 18.53 -30.33 -4.57
CA PHE A 385 19.96 -30.33 -4.38
C PHE A 385 20.41 -29.79 -3.02
N GLY A 386 19.45 -29.50 -2.11
CA GLY A 386 19.72 -28.96 -0.77
C GLY A 386 20.04 -27.46 -0.75
N ARG A 387 19.79 -26.70 -1.84
CA ARG A 387 20.01 -25.25 -1.90
C ARG A 387 18.76 -24.53 -1.45
N THR A 388 18.91 -23.53 -0.61
CA THR A 388 17.81 -22.65 -0.23
C THR A 388 17.37 -21.81 -1.41
N VAL A 389 16.15 -22.03 -1.88
CA VAL A 389 15.50 -21.25 -2.95
C VAL A 389 14.80 -20.04 -2.37
N LEU A 390 14.23 -20.20 -1.18
CA LEU A 390 13.53 -19.17 -0.45
C LEU A 390 13.85 -19.32 1.05
N GLU A 391 14.38 -18.30 1.69
CA GLU A 391 14.49 -18.27 3.15
C GLU A 391 13.10 -18.15 3.80
N GLY A 392 12.19 -17.44 3.15
CA GLY A 392 10.80 -17.29 3.57
C GLY A 392 10.63 -16.50 4.85
N LEU A 393 9.43 -16.61 5.42
CA LEU A 393 9.09 -15.95 6.67
C LEU A 393 9.37 -16.90 7.84
N PRO A 394 10.20 -16.51 8.80
CA PRO A 394 10.49 -17.35 9.96
C PRO A 394 9.31 -17.29 10.95
N ASP A 395 9.04 -18.44 11.59
CA ASP A 395 8.22 -18.54 12.81
C ASP A 395 6.84 -17.84 12.74
N VAL A 396 6.12 -17.98 11.63
CA VAL A 396 4.75 -17.45 11.48
C VAL A 396 3.81 -18.20 12.41
N ARG A 397 3.17 -17.46 13.36
CA ARG A 397 2.23 -18.03 14.30
C ARG A 397 0.83 -18.14 13.68
N GLU A 398 0.32 -19.37 13.57
CA GLU A 398 -1.09 -19.57 13.23
C GLU A 398 -2.01 -19.15 14.39
N ILE A 399 -3.00 -18.31 14.12
CA ILE A 399 -3.96 -17.80 15.10
C ILE A 399 -5.00 -18.86 15.45
N VAL A 400 -5.49 -19.60 14.46
CA VAL A 400 -6.50 -20.64 14.64
C VAL A 400 -5.82 -21.97 15.00
N ALA A 401 -6.02 -22.44 16.22
CA ALA A 401 -5.34 -23.59 16.77
C ALA A 401 -5.56 -24.90 15.98
N ASP A 402 -6.78 -25.13 15.49
CA ASP A 402 -7.13 -26.32 14.71
C ASP A 402 -7.89 -25.94 13.42
N LYS A 403 -7.10 -25.51 12.43
CA LYS A 403 -7.61 -25.11 11.11
C LYS A 403 -8.22 -26.28 10.33
N ILE A 404 -7.79 -27.51 10.56
CA ILE A 404 -8.30 -28.71 9.86
C ILE A 404 -9.71 -29.01 10.36
N ALA A 405 -9.89 -29.15 11.67
CA ALA A 405 -11.20 -29.37 12.27
C ALA A 405 -12.17 -28.19 11.99
N LEU A 406 -11.67 -26.94 11.99
CA LEU A 406 -12.47 -25.79 11.59
C LEU A 406 -12.96 -25.92 10.14
N SER A 407 -12.09 -26.34 9.21
CA SER A 407 -12.46 -26.54 7.80
C SER A 407 -13.52 -27.63 7.64
N GLU A 408 -13.42 -28.70 8.41
CA GLU A 408 -14.42 -29.79 8.42
C GLU A 408 -15.77 -29.31 8.97
N ARG A 409 -15.79 -28.62 10.11
CA ARG A 409 -17.01 -28.08 10.72
C ARG A 409 -17.72 -27.06 9.85
N LEU A 410 -16.96 -26.24 9.09
CA LEU A 410 -17.49 -25.24 8.17
C LEU A 410 -17.68 -25.76 6.74
N ARG A 411 -17.50 -27.06 6.50
CA ARG A 411 -17.64 -27.68 5.17
C ARG A 411 -19.07 -27.58 4.68
N ARG A 412 -19.28 -26.86 3.56
CA ARG A 412 -20.60 -26.59 2.96
C ARG A 412 -20.71 -27.14 1.54
N VAL A 413 -19.61 -27.64 0.99
CA VAL A 413 -19.55 -28.09 -0.40
C VAL A 413 -18.99 -29.52 -0.48
N ARG A 414 -19.48 -30.27 -1.46
CA ARG A 414 -18.91 -31.55 -1.86
C ARG A 414 -18.09 -31.35 -3.13
N ILE A 415 -16.81 -31.60 -3.02
CA ILE A 415 -15.89 -31.50 -4.17
C ILE A 415 -15.97 -32.81 -4.95
N LYS A 416 -16.24 -32.73 -6.25
CA LYS A 416 -16.06 -33.83 -7.20
C LYS A 416 -14.86 -33.51 -8.07
N MET A 417 -13.86 -34.34 -8.02
CA MET A 417 -12.71 -34.26 -8.93
C MET A 417 -13.01 -35.02 -10.21
N PRO A 418 -12.56 -34.54 -11.37
CA PRO A 418 -12.60 -35.31 -12.60
C PRO A 418 -11.79 -36.61 -12.41
N PRO A 419 -12.12 -37.68 -13.15
CA PRO A 419 -11.33 -38.94 -13.12
C PRO A 419 -9.91 -38.65 -13.59
N PRO A 420 -8.90 -39.41 -13.09
CA PRO A 420 -7.49 -39.17 -13.39
C PRO A 420 -7.06 -39.42 -14.85
N ASN A 421 -7.93 -40.01 -15.66
CA ASN A 421 -7.67 -40.23 -17.08
C ASN A 421 -8.28 -39.10 -17.90
N ASP A 422 -7.45 -38.34 -18.55
CA ASP A 422 -7.65 -37.13 -19.33
C ASP A 422 -8.58 -37.26 -20.54
N GLU A 423 -9.81 -37.66 -20.35
CA GLU A 423 -10.84 -37.49 -21.37
C GLU A 423 -11.24 -36.01 -21.40
N THR A 424 -10.78 -35.30 -22.42
CA THR A 424 -11.15 -33.90 -22.63
C THR A 424 -12.61 -33.80 -23.01
N GLN A 425 -13.38 -33.07 -22.21
CA GLN A 425 -14.79 -32.75 -22.51
C GLN A 425 -14.87 -31.61 -23.54
N SER A 426 -15.80 -31.73 -24.46
CA SER A 426 -16.16 -30.65 -25.39
C SER A 426 -16.95 -29.55 -24.67
N TRP A 427 -16.95 -28.34 -25.26
CA TRP A 427 -17.77 -27.23 -24.71
C TRP A 427 -19.26 -27.54 -24.71
N GLN A 428 -19.74 -28.40 -25.61
CA GLN A 428 -21.14 -28.82 -25.68
C GLN A 428 -21.46 -29.77 -24.52
N GLU A 429 -20.63 -30.77 -24.25
CA GLU A 429 -20.86 -31.71 -23.12
C GLU A 429 -20.86 -30.97 -21.78
N ILE A 430 -19.96 -30.00 -21.59
CA ILE A 430 -20.00 -29.15 -20.38
C ILE A 430 -21.25 -28.31 -20.31
N ALA A 431 -21.69 -27.74 -21.42
CA ALA A 431 -22.93 -26.95 -21.49
C ALA A 431 -24.18 -27.78 -21.20
N ASP A 432 -24.23 -29.02 -21.67
CA ASP A 432 -25.31 -29.96 -21.42
C ASP A 432 -25.37 -30.38 -19.95
N GLU A 433 -24.20 -30.66 -19.32
CA GLU A 433 -24.12 -30.94 -17.87
C GLU A 433 -24.57 -29.73 -17.03
N ILE A 434 -24.23 -28.50 -17.43
CA ILE A 434 -24.69 -27.28 -16.78
C ILE A 434 -26.21 -27.15 -16.87
N ALA A 435 -26.78 -27.45 -18.04
CA ALA A 435 -28.23 -27.33 -18.29
C ALA A 435 -29.08 -28.28 -17.46
N GLU A 436 -28.53 -29.41 -17.00
CA GLU A 436 -29.24 -30.35 -16.11
C GLU A 436 -29.44 -29.82 -14.68
N ARG A 437 -28.77 -28.70 -14.31
CA ARG A 437 -28.79 -28.15 -12.96
C ARG A 437 -29.60 -26.86 -12.87
N PRO A 438 -30.34 -26.63 -11.81
CA PRO A 438 -31.20 -25.46 -11.68
C PRO A 438 -30.42 -24.15 -11.53
N CYS A 439 -29.22 -24.19 -10.95
CA CYS A 439 -28.38 -23.01 -10.75
C CYS A 439 -26.89 -23.40 -10.78
N VAL A 440 -26.13 -22.80 -11.67
CA VAL A 440 -24.71 -23.10 -11.86
C VAL A 440 -23.88 -21.83 -12.01
N LEU A 441 -22.73 -21.78 -11.34
CA LEU A 441 -21.64 -20.84 -11.63
C LEU A 441 -20.50 -21.61 -12.31
N ALA A 442 -20.23 -21.30 -13.57
CA ALA A 442 -19.10 -21.85 -14.31
C ALA A 442 -17.92 -20.87 -14.33
N VAL A 443 -16.78 -21.25 -13.76
CA VAL A 443 -15.56 -20.45 -13.74
C VAL A 443 -14.55 -21.07 -14.70
N VAL A 444 -14.03 -20.26 -15.62
CA VAL A 444 -13.06 -20.71 -16.65
C VAL A 444 -11.84 -19.79 -16.70
N ASN A 445 -10.70 -20.32 -17.15
CA ASN A 445 -9.42 -19.66 -17.06
C ASN A 445 -9.22 -18.49 -18.05
N THR A 446 -9.95 -18.46 -19.18
CA THR A 446 -9.73 -17.43 -20.19
C THR A 446 -11.04 -16.79 -20.65
N ARG A 447 -10.96 -15.53 -21.09
CA ARG A 447 -12.09 -14.80 -21.70
C ARG A 447 -12.66 -15.52 -22.93
N LYS A 448 -11.80 -16.20 -23.70
CA LYS A 448 -12.18 -17.00 -24.87
C LYS A 448 -13.01 -18.21 -24.45
N HIS A 449 -12.62 -18.89 -23.37
CA HIS A 449 -13.38 -20.03 -22.83
C HIS A 449 -14.74 -19.59 -22.27
N ALA A 450 -14.79 -18.49 -21.54
CA ALA A 450 -16.07 -17.94 -21.04
C ALA A 450 -17.05 -17.67 -22.19
N ARG A 451 -16.57 -17.06 -23.28
CA ARG A 451 -17.40 -16.77 -24.46
C ARG A 451 -17.84 -18.03 -25.20
N ARG A 452 -16.94 -19.03 -25.31
CA ARG A 452 -17.27 -20.31 -25.96
C ARG A 452 -18.33 -21.10 -25.17
N LEU A 453 -18.14 -21.21 -23.85
CA LEU A 453 -19.10 -21.88 -22.98
C LEU A 453 -20.45 -21.17 -23.00
N PHE A 454 -20.46 -19.83 -22.89
CA PHE A 454 -21.69 -19.04 -22.96
C PHE A 454 -22.45 -19.23 -24.28
N ALA A 455 -21.74 -19.35 -25.40
CA ALA A 455 -22.35 -19.60 -26.72
C ALA A 455 -22.91 -21.02 -26.85
N ALA A 456 -22.31 -22.01 -26.20
CA ALA A 456 -22.76 -23.41 -26.20
C ALA A 456 -23.98 -23.65 -25.29
N LEU A 457 -24.21 -22.80 -24.28
CA LEU A 457 -25.35 -22.94 -23.36
C LEU A 457 -26.69 -22.78 -24.12
N PRO A 458 -27.72 -23.63 -23.81
CA PRO A 458 -29.03 -23.55 -24.43
C PRO A 458 -29.74 -22.22 -24.13
N SER A 459 -30.67 -21.80 -25.01
CA SER A 459 -31.36 -20.52 -24.91
C SER A 459 -32.59 -20.53 -24.00
N ASN A 460 -32.93 -21.67 -23.43
CA ASN A 460 -34.17 -21.90 -22.66
C ASN A 460 -34.08 -21.50 -21.16
N GLY A 461 -33.02 -20.86 -20.74
CA GLY A 461 -32.81 -20.44 -19.35
C GLY A 461 -32.19 -19.06 -19.24
N ILE A 462 -32.14 -18.54 -18.00
CA ILE A 462 -31.42 -17.30 -17.69
C ILE A 462 -29.95 -17.61 -17.71
N LYS A 463 -29.21 -16.98 -18.63
CA LYS A 463 -27.76 -17.08 -18.71
C LYS A 463 -27.14 -15.71 -18.66
N LEU A 464 -26.13 -15.56 -17.79
CA LEU A 464 -25.41 -14.32 -17.57
C LEU A 464 -23.92 -14.57 -17.81
N HIS A 465 -23.25 -13.60 -18.40
CA HIS A 465 -21.84 -13.68 -18.73
C HIS A 465 -21.06 -12.58 -17.99
N LEU A 466 -19.97 -12.96 -17.34
CA LEU A 466 -19.02 -12.04 -16.70
C LEU A 466 -17.64 -12.28 -17.25
N SER A 467 -16.97 -11.23 -17.69
CA SER A 467 -15.58 -11.31 -18.12
C SER A 467 -14.82 -9.98 -17.93
N ALA A 468 -13.50 -10.05 -17.99
CA ALA A 468 -12.65 -8.87 -17.90
C ALA A 468 -12.76 -7.91 -19.11
N ASN A 469 -13.53 -8.26 -20.14
CA ASN A 469 -13.83 -7.37 -21.27
C ASN A 469 -14.96 -6.39 -20.99
N MET A 470 -15.65 -6.54 -19.86
CA MET A 470 -16.75 -5.66 -19.45
C MET A 470 -16.22 -4.45 -18.71
N CYS A 471 -16.76 -3.25 -19.00
CA CYS A 471 -16.50 -2.07 -18.20
C CYS A 471 -17.02 -2.25 -16.76
N ALA A 472 -16.52 -1.44 -15.83
CA ALA A 472 -16.87 -1.55 -14.41
C ALA A 472 -18.36 -1.43 -14.17
N THR A 473 -19.02 -0.43 -14.73
CA THR A 473 -20.46 -0.18 -14.60
C THR A 473 -21.29 -1.39 -15.06
N HIS A 474 -21.06 -1.87 -16.27
CA HIS A 474 -21.78 -3.03 -16.81
C HIS A 474 -21.55 -4.30 -15.97
N ARG A 475 -20.32 -4.50 -15.48
CA ARG A 475 -20.01 -5.63 -14.59
C ARG A 475 -20.82 -5.54 -13.29
N SER A 476 -20.90 -4.36 -12.67
CA SER A 476 -21.68 -4.13 -11.45
C SER A 476 -23.15 -4.37 -11.66
N GLU A 477 -23.72 -3.94 -12.78
CA GLU A 477 -25.11 -4.21 -13.16
C GLU A 477 -25.40 -5.70 -13.28
N VAL A 478 -24.54 -6.45 -13.98
CA VAL A 478 -24.69 -7.92 -14.11
C VAL A 478 -24.57 -8.61 -12.76
N ILE A 479 -23.65 -8.19 -11.88
CA ILE A 479 -23.50 -8.74 -10.53
C ILE A 479 -24.78 -8.47 -9.70
N ALA A 480 -25.33 -7.27 -9.77
CA ALA A 480 -26.60 -6.93 -9.10
C ALA A 480 -27.75 -7.81 -9.59
N LEU A 481 -27.81 -8.04 -10.91
CA LEU A 481 -28.81 -8.92 -11.52
C LEU A 481 -28.64 -10.37 -11.06
N VAL A 482 -27.40 -10.90 -10.99
CA VAL A 482 -27.10 -12.23 -10.44
C VAL A 482 -27.61 -12.36 -9.00
N ARG A 483 -27.31 -11.37 -8.14
CA ARG A 483 -27.77 -11.36 -6.73
C ARG A 483 -29.28 -11.42 -6.64
N ARG A 484 -29.98 -10.59 -7.42
CA ARG A 484 -31.46 -10.58 -7.48
C ARG A 484 -32.05 -11.94 -7.88
N TYR A 485 -31.49 -12.59 -8.92
CA TYR A 485 -31.95 -13.91 -9.32
C TYR A 485 -31.69 -14.99 -8.27
N LEU A 486 -30.55 -14.92 -7.57
CA LEU A 486 -30.25 -15.84 -6.47
C LEU A 486 -31.20 -15.67 -5.27
N GLU A 487 -31.61 -14.45 -4.97
CA GLU A 487 -32.63 -14.15 -3.94
C GLU A 487 -33.97 -14.75 -4.33
N LEU A 488 -34.46 -14.48 -5.55
CA LEU A 488 -35.68 -15.05 -6.07
C LEU A 488 -35.68 -16.60 -6.06
N TYR A 489 -34.54 -17.18 -6.46
CA TYR A 489 -34.37 -18.64 -6.42
C TYR A 489 -34.46 -19.19 -4.99
N ARG A 490 -33.88 -18.51 -4.00
CA ARG A 490 -33.98 -18.91 -2.57
C ARG A 490 -35.40 -18.80 -2.01
N GLU A 491 -36.18 -17.84 -2.51
CA GLU A 491 -37.58 -17.64 -2.14
C GLU A 491 -38.52 -18.60 -2.87
N GLY A 492 -38.02 -19.47 -3.75
CA GLY A 492 -38.84 -20.39 -4.55
C GLY A 492 -39.61 -19.71 -5.68
N ARG A 493 -39.15 -18.57 -6.14
CA ARG A 493 -39.81 -17.71 -7.16
C ARG A 493 -39.06 -17.74 -8.47
#